data_a654187d7686784a3e20a071bd844b0d
#
_entry.id   a654187d7686784a3e20a071bd844b0d
#
_cell.length_a   1.000
_cell.length_b   1.000
_cell.length_c   1.000
_cell.angle_alpha   90.00
_cell.angle_beta   90.00
_cell.angle_gamma   90.00
#
_symmetry.space_group_name_H-M   'P 1'
#
loop_
_entity.id
_entity.type
_entity.pdbx_description
1 polymer ?
#
loop_
_entity_poly.entity_id
_entity_poly.type
_entity_poly.pdbx_seq_one_letter_code
_entity_poly.pdbx_strand_id
1 'polypeptide(L)'
;MKNVTKVAVLAGLMATTAACTRIETGEVGVRRSFDKTIETTELMPGSVNQTIFGDVMTFPTKDVQVDVSDLTPLASDNSTVADFDMAVIYSINPGSVAELYIEKNRGFHADTEEGDTLLMYNYIRQLGRNAAYKVARRYESLKMADNRAEMEQLIRQEVVAQLASEKLDGAISISQVLVRQVKPAANIVASANALVQAQNAEKQKQVEVRTAKLEAQRIAALNANAGATKYMEATAIVTIAEAVKDGKVNTIVIPYDFKGIVNVK
;
A
#
# COMPACT_ATOMS: atom_id res chain seq x y z
N MET A 1 20.57 11.19 -71.04
CA MET A 1 21.25 10.17 -70.19
C MET A 1 21.91 10.75 -68.93
N LYS A 2 22.60 11.90 -68.96
CA LYS A 2 23.31 12.51 -67.82
C LYS A 2 22.41 12.91 -66.64
N ASN A 3 21.13 13.25 -66.86
CA ASN A 3 20.23 13.65 -65.80
C ASN A 3 19.57 12.48 -65.06
N VAL A 4 19.38 11.35 -65.76
CA VAL A 4 18.81 10.13 -65.14
C VAL A 4 19.84 9.48 -64.21
N THR A 5 21.13 9.54 -64.54
CA THR A 5 22.21 9.02 -63.67
C THR A 5 22.37 9.86 -62.41
N LYS A 6 22.20 11.20 -62.50
CA LYS A 6 22.24 12.09 -61.31
C LYS A 6 21.05 11.86 -60.39
N VAL A 7 19.86 11.64 -60.90
CA VAL A 7 18.65 11.33 -60.11
C VAL A 7 18.77 9.96 -59.44
N ALA A 8 19.32 8.95 -60.14
CA ALA A 8 19.53 7.63 -59.57
C ALA A 8 20.58 7.63 -58.44
N VAL A 9 21.65 8.41 -58.56
CA VAL A 9 22.68 8.57 -57.52
C VAL A 9 22.13 9.34 -56.33
N LEU A 10 21.32 10.39 -56.56
CA LEU A 10 20.68 11.14 -55.47
C LEU A 10 19.64 10.30 -54.71
N ALA A 11 18.87 9.51 -55.41
CA ALA A 11 17.91 8.56 -54.80
C ALA A 11 18.60 7.45 -53.99
N GLY A 12 19.77 6.95 -54.51
CA GLY A 12 20.59 6.00 -53.77
C GLY A 12 21.22 6.58 -52.49
N LEU A 13 21.64 7.84 -52.51
CA LEU A 13 22.17 8.52 -51.33
C LEU A 13 21.08 8.81 -50.28
N MET A 14 19.83 9.13 -50.68
CA MET A 14 18.72 9.31 -49.75
C MET A 14 18.25 7.98 -49.11
N ALA A 15 18.38 6.88 -49.80
CA ALA A 15 18.02 5.56 -49.25
C ALA A 15 18.96 5.08 -48.13
N THR A 16 20.23 5.54 -48.12
CA THR A 16 21.22 5.14 -47.11
C THR A 16 21.05 5.88 -45.75
N THR A 17 20.34 7.01 -45.71
CA THR A 17 20.15 7.77 -44.46
C THR A 17 19.01 7.23 -43.58
N ALA A 18 18.13 6.36 -44.10
CA ALA A 18 16.96 5.84 -43.39
C ALA A 18 17.24 4.60 -42.52
N ALA A 19 18.46 4.07 -42.57
CA ALA A 19 18.80 2.77 -41.93
C ALA A 19 19.62 2.88 -40.64
N CYS A 20 19.71 4.09 -40.04
CA CYS A 20 20.46 4.28 -38.80
C CYS A 20 19.51 4.27 -37.61
N THR A 21 19.53 3.20 -36.83
CA THR A 21 18.86 3.16 -35.52
C THR A 21 19.85 3.52 -34.43
N ARG A 22 19.50 4.50 -33.60
CA ARG A 22 20.30 4.90 -32.44
C ARG A 22 19.65 4.34 -31.18
N ILE A 23 20.44 3.64 -30.37
CA ILE A 23 19.99 3.12 -29.08
C ILE A 23 20.08 4.23 -28.04
N GLU A 24 18.98 4.51 -27.37
CA GLU A 24 18.88 5.56 -26.35
C GLU A 24 19.42 5.08 -24.99
N THR A 25 19.68 6.01 -24.10
CA THR A 25 20.14 5.70 -22.75
C THR A 25 19.01 5.01 -21.96
N GLY A 26 19.28 3.79 -21.46
CA GLY A 26 18.31 2.98 -20.72
C GLY A 26 17.52 2.02 -21.61
N GLU A 27 17.98 1.84 -22.84
CA GLU A 27 17.51 0.83 -23.78
C GLU A 27 18.66 -0.07 -24.24
N VAL A 28 18.32 -1.24 -24.69
CA VAL A 28 19.24 -2.19 -25.34
C VAL A 28 18.62 -2.61 -26.66
N GLY A 29 19.42 -2.56 -27.72
CA GLY A 29 19.03 -3.01 -29.04
C GLY A 29 19.39 -4.48 -29.26
N VAL A 30 18.53 -5.21 -29.93
CA VAL A 30 18.78 -6.57 -30.43
C VAL A 30 18.55 -6.57 -31.93
N ARG A 31 19.54 -7.03 -32.70
CA ARG A 31 19.43 -7.07 -34.14
C ARG A 31 18.66 -8.29 -34.58
N ARG A 32 17.68 -8.05 -35.46
CA ARG A 32 16.96 -9.11 -36.19
C ARG A 32 17.35 -9.05 -37.67
N SER A 33 17.99 -10.10 -38.14
CA SER A 33 18.39 -10.25 -39.53
C SER A 33 17.18 -10.43 -40.45
N PHE A 34 17.39 -10.28 -41.77
CA PHE A 34 16.34 -10.44 -42.79
C PHE A 34 15.70 -11.84 -42.79
N ASP A 35 16.45 -12.88 -42.47
CA ASP A 35 15.98 -14.25 -42.31
C ASP A 35 15.21 -14.47 -40.98
N LYS A 36 14.95 -13.39 -40.22
CA LYS A 36 14.33 -13.38 -38.90
C LYS A 36 15.14 -14.01 -37.78
N THR A 37 16.43 -14.31 -38.03
CA THR A 37 17.36 -14.76 -37.01
C THR A 37 17.66 -13.56 -36.07
N ILE A 38 17.60 -13.80 -34.78
CA ILE A 38 17.90 -12.79 -33.74
C ILE A 38 19.34 -13.01 -33.29
N GLU A 39 20.13 -11.94 -33.31
CA GLU A 39 21.51 -12.01 -32.83
C GLU A 39 21.52 -12.03 -31.30
N THR A 40 22.42 -12.83 -30.73
CA THR A 40 22.59 -12.93 -29.27
C THR A 40 23.44 -11.81 -28.68
N THR A 41 23.96 -10.92 -29.53
CA THR A 41 24.81 -9.80 -29.11
C THR A 41 23.95 -8.56 -28.95
N GLU A 42 23.95 -8.00 -27.74
CA GLU A 42 23.23 -6.76 -27.41
C GLU A 42 23.97 -5.54 -27.95
N LEU A 43 23.20 -4.59 -28.44
CA LEU A 43 23.65 -3.25 -28.81
C LEU A 43 23.44 -2.28 -27.65
N MET A 44 24.53 -1.85 -27.04
CA MET A 44 24.50 -0.97 -25.88
C MET A 44 24.10 0.48 -26.26
N PRO A 45 23.63 1.28 -25.28
CA PRO A 45 23.31 2.69 -25.49
C PRO A 45 24.43 3.48 -26.18
N GLY A 46 24.07 4.34 -27.10
CA GLY A 46 25.01 5.13 -27.90
C GLY A 46 25.55 4.41 -29.12
N SER A 47 25.30 3.10 -29.29
CA SER A 47 25.64 2.39 -30.52
C SER A 47 24.82 2.94 -31.67
N VAL A 48 25.50 3.21 -32.78
CA VAL A 48 24.87 3.52 -34.07
C VAL A 48 25.01 2.31 -34.94
N ASN A 49 23.90 1.70 -35.31
CA ASN A 49 23.91 0.52 -36.15
C ASN A 49 23.32 0.83 -37.52
N GLN A 50 24.10 0.52 -38.55
CA GLN A 50 23.66 0.56 -39.93
C GLN A 50 23.28 -0.85 -40.34
N THR A 51 22.00 -1.17 -40.29
CA THR A 51 21.51 -2.46 -40.77
C THR A 51 21.01 -2.26 -42.21
N ILE A 52 21.73 -2.79 -43.19
CA ILE A 52 21.33 -2.69 -44.60
C ILE A 52 20.13 -3.60 -44.87
N PHE A 53 20.06 -4.74 -44.19
CA PHE A 53 18.96 -5.71 -44.22
C PHE A 53 18.63 -6.20 -42.82
N GLY A 54 17.36 -6.10 -42.44
CA GLY A 54 16.87 -6.42 -41.10
C GLY A 54 16.44 -5.16 -40.33
N ASP A 55 16.18 -5.34 -39.05
CA ASP A 55 15.80 -4.25 -38.13
C ASP A 55 16.49 -4.42 -36.76
N VAL A 56 16.44 -3.36 -35.96
CA VAL A 56 16.89 -3.38 -34.57
C VAL A 56 15.67 -3.16 -33.69
N MET A 57 15.40 -4.11 -32.84
CA MET A 57 14.39 -4.01 -31.80
C MET A 57 15.02 -3.42 -30.56
N THR A 58 14.37 -2.45 -29.91
CA THR A 58 14.81 -1.81 -28.67
C THR A 58 13.98 -2.31 -27.50
N PHE A 59 14.65 -2.52 -26.37
CA PHE A 59 14.03 -2.99 -25.13
C PHE A 59 14.44 -2.09 -23.98
N PRO A 60 13.48 -1.57 -23.19
CA PRO A 60 13.80 -0.78 -22.01
C PRO A 60 14.46 -1.67 -20.95
N THR A 61 15.56 -1.17 -20.38
CA THR A 61 16.29 -1.81 -19.28
C THR A 61 16.20 -1.02 -17.97
N LYS A 62 15.50 0.11 -17.99
CA LYS A 62 15.16 0.89 -16.80
C LYS A 62 14.19 0.13 -15.91
N ASP A 63 14.02 0.64 -14.70
CA ASP A 63 13.02 0.11 -13.78
C ASP A 63 11.61 0.15 -14.40
N VAL A 64 10.98 -1.00 -14.47
CA VAL A 64 9.62 -1.22 -14.96
C VAL A 64 8.74 -1.55 -13.76
N GLN A 65 7.60 -0.85 -13.64
CA GLN A 65 6.61 -1.13 -12.62
C GLN A 65 5.54 -2.07 -13.18
N VAL A 66 5.30 -3.15 -12.46
CA VAL A 66 4.23 -4.12 -12.70
C VAL A 66 3.16 -3.96 -11.65
N ASP A 67 1.98 -3.55 -12.06
CA ASP A 67 0.83 -3.46 -11.18
C ASP A 67 0.13 -4.83 -11.07
N VAL A 68 -0.10 -5.25 -9.84
CA VAL A 68 -0.79 -6.49 -9.49
C VAL A 68 -1.97 -6.11 -8.61
N SER A 69 -3.14 -6.00 -9.21
CA SER A 69 -4.37 -5.55 -8.57
C SER A 69 -5.42 -6.65 -8.47
N ASP A 70 -6.49 -6.36 -7.73
CA ASP A 70 -7.66 -7.22 -7.58
C ASP A 70 -7.34 -8.62 -7.00
N LEU A 71 -6.33 -8.71 -6.13
CA LEU A 71 -6.01 -9.94 -5.45
C LEU A 71 -6.96 -10.15 -4.26
N THR A 72 -7.44 -11.36 -4.10
CA THR A 72 -8.32 -11.76 -3.00
C THR A 72 -7.72 -12.93 -2.22
N PRO A 73 -6.55 -12.74 -1.56
CA PRO A 73 -5.91 -13.82 -0.83
C PRO A 73 -6.68 -14.20 0.44
N LEU A 74 -6.50 -15.43 0.88
CA LEU A 74 -6.91 -15.87 2.22
C LEU A 74 -5.83 -15.51 3.23
N ALA A 75 -6.25 -14.95 4.35
CA ALA A 75 -5.42 -14.65 5.50
C ALA A 75 -5.17 -15.89 6.38
N SER A 76 -4.33 -15.77 7.42
CA SER A 76 -4.04 -16.85 8.37
C SER A 76 -5.26 -17.26 9.21
N ASP A 77 -6.17 -16.33 9.46
CA ASP A 77 -7.44 -16.52 10.15
C ASP A 77 -8.56 -17.11 9.26
N ASN A 78 -8.20 -17.58 8.06
CA ASN A 78 -9.10 -18.05 7.01
C ASN A 78 -10.14 -17.02 6.53
N SER A 79 -9.98 -15.77 6.88
CA SER A 79 -10.78 -14.69 6.29
C SER A 79 -10.26 -14.31 4.91
N THR A 80 -11.16 -13.83 4.07
CA THR A 80 -10.80 -13.34 2.74
C THR A 80 -10.43 -11.87 2.82
N VAL A 81 -9.33 -11.48 2.18
CA VAL A 81 -9.03 -10.09 1.88
C VAL A 81 -9.83 -9.72 0.64
N ALA A 82 -10.65 -8.67 0.74
CA ALA A 82 -11.55 -8.27 -0.34
C ALA A 82 -10.80 -7.63 -1.50
N ASP A 83 -9.69 -6.95 -1.19
CA ASP A 83 -8.90 -6.24 -2.17
C ASP A 83 -7.45 -6.10 -1.66
N PHE A 84 -6.51 -6.58 -2.45
CA PHE A 84 -5.09 -6.50 -2.17
C PHE A 84 -4.35 -6.07 -3.44
N ASP A 85 -3.85 -4.84 -3.43
CA ASP A 85 -3.10 -4.26 -4.54
C ASP A 85 -1.66 -4.06 -4.18
N MET A 86 -0.80 -4.41 -5.12
CA MET A 86 0.64 -4.20 -4.99
C MET A 86 1.28 -3.83 -6.32
N ALA A 87 2.50 -3.32 -6.26
CA ALA A 87 3.36 -3.12 -7.42
C ALA A 87 4.71 -3.79 -7.19
N VAL A 88 5.25 -4.38 -8.23
CA VAL A 88 6.62 -4.91 -8.27
C VAL A 88 7.43 -4.06 -9.23
N ILE A 89 8.57 -3.56 -8.79
CA ILE A 89 9.50 -2.80 -9.62
C ILE A 89 10.70 -3.70 -9.92
N TYR A 90 10.97 -3.90 -11.21
CA TYR A 90 12.06 -4.73 -11.66
C TYR A 90 12.83 -4.06 -12.80
N SER A 91 14.05 -4.49 -13.02
CA SER A 91 14.89 -4.11 -14.16
C SER A 91 15.52 -5.34 -14.79
N ILE A 92 15.85 -5.23 -16.07
CA ILE A 92 16.51 -6.27 -16.83
C ILE A 92 17.99 -5.95 -16.94
N ASN A 93 18.85 -6.95 -16.75
CA ASN A 93 20.26 -6.81 -17.02
C ASN A 93 20.48 -6.61 -18.52
N PRO A 94 21.13 -5.50 -18.93
CA PRO A 94 21.41 -5.20 -20.34
C PRO A 94 22.04 -6.36 -21.15
N GLY A 95 22.90 -7.16 -20.53
CA GLY A 95 23.56 -8.30 -21.18
C GLY A 95 22.75 -9.60 -21.22
N SER A 96 21.47 -9.57 -20.81
CA SER A 96 20.58 -10.74 -20.83
C SER A 96 19.32 -10.52 -21.66
N VAL A 97 19.20 -9.38 -22.31
CA VAL A 97 18.03 -8.97 -23.09
C VAL A 97 17.77 -9.92 -24.26
N ALA A 98 18.80 -10.21 -25.05
CA ALA A 98 18.67 -11.08 -26.20
C ALA A 98 18.32 -12.54 -25.80
N GLU A 99 18.93 -13.05 -24.74
CA GLU A 99 18.67 -14.39 -24.21
C GLU A 99 17.20 -14.49 -23.72
N LEU A 100 16.75 -13.53 -22.92
CA LEU A 100 15.36 -13.50 -22.40
C LEU A 100 14.34 -13.44 -23.55
N TYR A 101 14.61 -12.65 -24.59
CA TYR A 101 13.71 -12.53 -25.72
C TYR A 101 13.66 -13.79 -26.59
N ILE A 102 14.78 -14.46 -26.78
CA ILE A 102 14.89 -15.66 -27.62
C ILE A 102 14.37 -16.90 -26.89
N GLU A 103 14.77 -17.08 -25.62
CA GLU A 103 14.53 -18.34 -24.91
C GLU A 103 13.20 -18.38 -24.14
N LYS A 104 12.72 -17.24 -23.75
CA LYS A 104 11.49 -17.19 -22.92
C LYS A 104 10.23 -17.07 -23.78
N ASN A 105 9.15 -17.63 -23.24
CA ASN A 105 7.86 -17.59 -23.94
C ASN A 105 7.42 -16.16 -24.21
N ARG A 106 6.97 -15.88 -25.43
CA ARG A 106 6.45 -14.56 -25.85
C ARG A 106 5.34 -14.06 -24.93
N GLY A 107 4.50 -14.92 -24.37
CA GLY A 107 3.44 -14.55 -23.44
C GLY A 107 3.93 -14.02 -22.09
N PHE A 108 5.23 -14.15 -21.79
CA PHE A 108 5.83 -13.56 -20.58
C PHE A 108 6.16 -12.09 -20.75
N HIS A 109 6.20 -11.59 -21.96
CA HIS A 109 6.44 -10.20 -22.30
C HIS A 109 5.10 -9.45 -22.44
N ALA A 110 5.13 -8.14 -22.37
CA ALA A 110 3.99 -7.29 -22.67
C ALA A 110 4.42 -6.22 -23.67
N ASP A 111 3.52 -5.85 -24.56
CA ASP A 111 3.75 -4.74 -25.48
C ASP A 111 3.02 -3.50 -24.93
N THR A 112 3.67 -2.34 -24.96
CA THR A 112 3.06 -1.05 -24.60
C THR A 112 2.27 -0.48 -25.79
N GLU A 113 1.40 0.50 -25.51
CA GLU A 113 0.68 1.23 -26.56
C GLU A 113 1.63 1.99 -27.51
N GLU A 114 2.82 2.35 -27.04
CA GLU A 114 3.85 3.03 -27.80
C GLU A 114 4.67 2.09 -28.69
N GLY A 115 4.46 0.76 -28.55
CA GLY A 115 5.10 -0.28 -29.34
C GLY A 115 6.36 -0.87 -28.71
N ASP A 116 6.70 -0.48 -27.49
CA ASP A 116 7.83 -1.07 -26.75
C ASP A 116 7.46 -2.42 -26.16
N THR A 117 8.36 -3.37 -26.19
CA THR A 117 8.19 -4.68 -25.55
C THR A 117 8.84 -4.69 -24.16
N LEU A 118 8.02 -4.81 -23.14
CA LEU A 118 8.45 -4.99 -21.75
C LEU A 118 8.76 -6.47 -21.49
N LEU A 119 10.06 -6.79 -21.42
CA LEU A 119 10.50 -8.16 -21.21
C LEU A 119 10.07 -8.68 -19.84
N MET A 120 9.57 -9.90 -19.79
CA MET A 120 9.18 -10.63 -18.58
C MET A 120 8.09 -9.98 -17.71
N TYR A 121 7.39 -8.96 -18.20
CA TYR A 121 6.35 -8.22 -17.47
C TYR A 121 5.25 -9.13 -16.91
N ASN A 122 4.64 -9.95 -17.77
CA ASN A 122 3.56 -10.86 -17.37
C ASN A 122 4.07 -11.97 -16.43
N TYR A 123 5.30 -12.39 -16.61
CA TYR A 123 5.94 -13.39 -15.76
C TYR A 123 6.16 -12.82 -14.34
N ILE A 124 6.73 -11.63 -14.20
CA ILE A 124 6.92 -10.96 -12.92
C ILE A 124 5.56 -10.68 -12.24
N ARG A 125 4.56 -10.28 -13.02
CA ARG A 125 3.18 -10.12 -12.53
C ARG A 125 2.65 -11.41 -11.91
N GLN A 126 2.86 -12.53 -12.55
CA GLN A 126 2.42 -13.84 -12.03
C GLN A 126 3.22 -14.26 -10.79
N LEU A 127 4.54 -14.06 -10.77
CA LEU A 127 5.38 -14.33 -9.60
C LEU A 127 4.96 -13.48 -8.40
N GLY A 128 4.77 -12.19 -8.62
CA GLY A 128 4.28 -11.25 -7.59
C GLY A 128 2.94 -11.69 -7.01
N ARG A 129 1.99 -12.07 -7.89
CA ARG A 129 0.70 -12.62 -7.48
C ARG A 129 0.85 -13.84 -6.57
N ASN A 130 1.64 -14.81 -6.99
CA ASN A 130 1.85 -16.05 -6.22
C ASN A 130 2.52 -15.77 -4.87
N ALA A 131 3.52 -14.89 -4.85
CA ALA A 131 4.21 -14.46 -3.64
C ALA A 131 3.26 -13.75 -2.66
N ALA A 132 2.40 -12.86 -3.18
CA ALA A 132 1.38 -12.18 -2.36
C ALA A 132 0.41 -13.16 -1.70
N TYR A 133 -0.11 -14.14 -2.44
CA TYR A 133 -0.97 -15.18 -1.90
C TYR A 133 -0.29 -16.02 -0.81
N LYS A 134 0.98 -16.34 -0.99
CA LYS A 134 1.78 -17.12 -0.02
C LYS A 134 2.07 -16.33 1.24
N VAL A 135 2.43 -15.05 1.11
CA VAL A 135 2.75 -14.16 2.24
C VAL A 135 1.50 -13.78 3.01
N ALA A 136 0.38 -13.48 2.34
CA ALA A 136 -0.87 -13.12 2.99
C ALA A 136 -1.36 -14.19 3.99
N ARG A 137 -1.08 -15.47 3.72
CA ARG A 137 -1.37 -16.58 4.63
C ARG A 137 -0.65 -16.54 5.99
N ARG A 138 0.34 -15.67 6.15
CA ARG A 138 1.09 -15.53 7.42
C ARG A 138 0.48 -14.50 8.36
N TYR A 139 -0.44 -13.66 7.88
CA TYR A 139 -1.01 -12.55 8.63
C TYR A 139 -2.52 -12.67 8.76
N GLU A 140 -3.06 -12.23 9.90
CA GLU A 140 -4.50 -12.00 10.07
C GLU A 140 -4.94 -10.82 9.19
N SER A 141 -6.10 -10.91 8.57
CA SER A 141 -6.56 -9.90 7.59
C SER A 141 -6.60 -8.47 8.14
N LEU A 142 -7.00 -8.30 9.42
CA LEU A 142 -7.05 -6.99 10.07
C LEU A 142 -5.66 -6.43 10.42
N LYS A 143 -4.63 -7.28 10.53
CA LYS A 143 -3.27 -6.87 10.88
C LYS A 143 -2.36 -6.64 9.68
N MET A 144 -2.80 -6.99 8.47
CA MET A 144 -1.99 -6.85 7.26
C MET A 144 -1.59 -5.40 6.99
N ALA A 145 -2.51 -4.46 7.22
CA ALA A 145 -2.25 -3.04 6.99
C ALA A 145 -1.12 -2.49 7.89
N ASP A 146 -1.06 -2.97 9.13
CA ASP A 146 -0.03 -2.55 10.10
C ASP A 146 1.33 -3.19 9.80
N ASN A 147 1.34 -4.39 9.20
CA ASN A 147 2.55 -5.14 8.87
C ASN A 147 2.99 -4.98 7.39
N ARG A 148 2.51 -3.92 6.71
CA ARG A 148 2.77 -3.70 5.28
C ARG A 148 4.25 -3.77 4.91
N ALA A 149 5.12 -3.08 5.63
CA ALA A 149 6.55 -3.05 5.33
C ALA A 149 7.22 -4.43 5.44
N GLU A 150 6.82 -5.25 6.40
CA GLU A 150 7.30 -6.61 6.54
C GLU A 150 6.79 -7.51 5.40
N MET A 151 5.52 -7.37 5.03
CA MET A 151 4.93 -8.08 3.90
C MET A 151 5.65 -7.75 2.58
N GLU A 152 5.97 -6.48 2.33
CA GLU A 152 6.73 -6.04 1.14
C GLU A 152 8.08 -6.75 1.06
N GLN A 153 8.81 -6.83 2.16
CA GLN A 153 10.09 -7.53 2.23
C GLN A 153 9.95 -9.04 1.99
N LEU A 154 8.95 -9.66 2.60
CA LEU A 154 8.71 -11.11 2.42
C LEU A 154 8.26 -11.44 1.00
N ILE A 155 7.41 -10.63 0.39
CA ILE A 155 6.99 -10.80 -1.01
C ILE A 155 8.21 -10.66 -1.92
N ARG A 156 9.05 -9.63 -1.71
CA ARG A 156 10.28 -9.44 -2.47
C ARG A 156 11.20 -10.65 -2.35
N GLN A 157 11.45 -11.16 -1.14
CA GLN A 157 12.26 -12.33 -0.90
C GLN A 157 11.72 -13.56 -1.63
N GLU A 158 10.41 -13.76 -1.59
CA GLU A 158 9.76 -14.89 -2.28
C GLU A 158 9.91 -14.80 -3.80
N VAL A 159 9.72 -13.60 -4.39
CA VAL A 159 9.91 -13.38 -5.83
C VAL A 159 11.36 -13.62 -6.22
N VAL A 160 12.33 -13.08 -5.47
CA VAL A 160 13.77 -13.30 -5.72
C VAL A 160 14.14 -14.77 -5.59
N ALA A 161 13.63 -15.48 -4.60
CA ALA A 161 13.88 -16.91 -4.43
C ALA A 161 13.33 -17.74 -5.60
N GLN A 162 12.17 -17.38 -6.13
CA GLN A 162 11.61 -18.04 -7.31
C GLN A 162 12.43 -17.75 -8.57
N LEU A 163 12.87 -16.49 -8.78
CA LEU A 163 13.78 -16.15 -9.88
C LEU A 163 15.09 -16.94 -9.81
N ALA A 164 15.67 -17.06 -8.62
CA ALA A 164 16.91 -17.84 -8.42
C ALA A 164 16.70 -19.33 -8.70
N SER A 165 15.56 -19.90 -8.33
CA SER A 165 15.24 -21.31 -8.62
C SER A 165 15.17 -21.61 -10.13
N GLU A 166 14.83 -20.61 -10.93
CA GLU A 166 14.76 -20.68 -12.40
C GLU A 166 16.02 -20.14 -13.09
N LYS A 167 17.06 -19.77 -12.32
CA LYS A 167 18.33 -19.20 -12.81
C LYS A 167 18.14 -17.87 -13.56
N LEU A 168 17.15 -17.08 -13.15
CA LEU A 168 16.85 -15.77 -13.74
C LEU A 168 17.35 -14.60 -12.89
N ASP A 169 17.92 -14.87 -11.72
CA ASP A 169 18.42 -13.86 -10.78
C ASP A 169 19.59 -13.03 -11.32
N GLY A 170 20.35 -13.58 -12.29
CA GLY A 170 21.37 -12.83 -13.02
C GLY A 170 20.82 -11.91 -14.11
N ALA A 171 19.65 -12.24 -14.66
CA ALA A 171 19.03 -11.53 -15.77
C ALA A 171 17.98 -10.48 -15.30
N ILE A 172 17.32 -10.72 -14.19
CA ILE A 172 16.21 -9.89 -13.66
C ILE A 172 16.53 -9.48 -12.23
N SER A 173 16.50 -8.17 -11.95
CA SER A 173 16.67 -7.62 -10.62
C SER A 173 15.36 -7.04 -10.10
N ILE A 174 14.97 -7.40 -8.88
CA ILE A 174 13.80 -6.83 -8.20
C ILE A 174 14.27 -5.66 -7.34
N SER A 175 13.96 -4.45 -7.78
CA SER A 175 14.33 -3.22 -7.07
C SER A 175 13.47 -3.05 -5.82
N GLN A 176 12.15 -3.12 -5.96
CA GLN A 176 11.21 -2.87 -4.86
C GLN A 176 9.89 -3.60 -5.06
N VAL A 177 9.23 -3.91 -3.95
CA VAL A 177 7.82 -4.33 -3.89
C VAL A 177 7.08 -3.35 -3.00
N LEU A 178 5.94 -2.87 -3.45
CA LEU A 178 5.10 -1.90 -2.77
C LEU A 178 3.70 -2.47 -2.61
N VAL A 179 3.23 -2.62 -1.39
CA VAL A 179 1.83 -2.95 -1.09
C VAL A 179 1.05 -1.64 -1.04
N ARG A 180 0.13 -1.42 -1.97
CA ARG A 180 -0.63 -0.17 -2.10
C ARG A 180 -1.88 -0.17 -1.26
N GLN A 181 -2.65 -1.24 -1.34
CA GLN A 181 -3.93 -1.35 -0.67
C GLN A 181 -4.12 -2.74 -0.09
N VAL A 182 -4.70 -2.78 1.11
CA VAL A 182 -5.18 -4.02 1.74
C VAL A 182 -6.53 -3.70 2.37
N LYS A 183 -7.59 -4.30 1.86
CA LYS A 183 -8.95 -4.17 2.40
C LYS A 183 -9.45 -5.52 2.90
N PRO A 184 -9.60 -5.71 4.20
CA PRO A 184 -10.29 -6.88 4.73
C PRO A 184 -11.75 -6.95 4.23
N ALA A 185 -12.33 -8.14 4.22
CA ALA A 185 -13.72 -8.29 3.85
C ALA A 185 -14.66 -7.50 4.79
N ALA A 186 -15.73 -6.93 4.26
CA ALA A 186 -16.62 -6.03 5.00
C ALA A 186 -17.25 -6.67 6.24
N ASN A 187 -17.57 -7.96 6.20
CA ASN A 187 -18.08 -8.71 7.35
C ASN A 187 -17.05 -8.84 8.48
N ILE A 188 -15.76 -8.96 8.15
CA ILE A 188 -14.67 -9.01 9.14
C ILE A 188 -14.50 -7.66 9.81
N VAL A 189 -14.51 -6.56 9.03
CA VAL A 189 -14.46 -5.20 9.56
C VAL A 189 -15.67 -4.90 10.45
N ALA A 190 -16.88 -5.32 10.04
CA ALA A 190 -18.09 -5.14 10.83
C ALA A 190 -18.03 -5.89 12.17
N SER A 191 -17.54 -7.14 12.16
CA SER A 191 -17.37 -7.95 13.38
C SER A 191 -16.31 -7.36 14.31
N ALA A 192 -15.20 -6.86 13.77
CA ALA A 192 -14.15 -6.19 14.54
C ALA A 192 -14.68 -4.90 15.19
N ASN A 193 -15.44 -4.09 14.46
CA ASN A 193 -16.06 -2.88 14.98
C ASN A 193 -17.08 -3.19 16.10
N ALA A 194 -17.89 -4.22 15.94
CA ALA A 194 -18.83 -4.66 16.97
C ALA A 194 -18.10 -5.11 18.24
N LEU A 195 -17.00 -5.85 18.12
CA LEU A 195 -16.16 -6.25 19.24
C LEU A 195 -15.57 -5.04 19.97
N VAL A 196 -15.01 -4.08 19.23
CA VAL A 196 -14.47 -2.83 19.82
C VAL A 196 -15.55 -2.04 20.54
N GLN A 197 -16.77 -1.93 19.98
CA GLN A 197 -17.90 -1.30 20.64
C GLN A 197 -18.30 -2.00 21.96
N ALA A 198 -18.35 -3.34 21.95
CA ALA A 198 -18.64 -4.13 23.15
C ALA A 198 -17.56 -3.92 24.23
N GLN A 199 -16.29 -3.95 23.86
CA GLN A 199 -15.18 -3.69 24.78
C GLN A 199 -15.21 -2.27 25.36
N ASN A 200 -15.55 -1.27 24.55
CA ASN A 200 -15.67 0.10 25.02
C ASN A 200 -16.85 0.28 25.98
N ALA A 201 -18.00 -0.36 25.70
CA ALA A 201 -19.14 -0.37 26.60
C ALA A 201 -18.81 -1.07 27.94
N GLU A 202 -18.07 -2.16 27.92
CA GLU A 202 -17.58 -2.84 29.13
C GLU A 202 -16.66 -1.93 29.95
N LYS A 203 -15.68 -1.28 29.30
CA LYS A 203 -14.76 -0.33 29.95
C LYS A 203 -15.53 0.84 30.59
N GLN A 204 -16.53 1.37 29.90
CA GLN A 204 -17.38 2.43 30.46
C GLN A 204 -18.10 1.97 31.72
N LYS A 205 -18.73 0.78 31.70
CA LYS A 205 -19.36 0.21 32.90
C LYS A 205 -18.37 -0.04 34.04
N GLN A 206 -17.15 -0.49 33.75
CA GLN A 206 -16.11 -0.64 34.77
C GLN A 206 -15.74 0.70 35.41
N VAL A 207 -15.64 1.78 34.61
CA VAL A 207 -15.38 3.13 35.10
C VAL A 207 -16.56 3.62 35.96
N GLU A 208 -17.81 3.45 35.52
CA GLU A 208 -19.01 3.82 36.27
C GLU A 208 -19.05 3.11 37.63
N VAL A 209 -18.82 1.78 37.66
CA VAL A 209 -18.77 1.02 38.91
C VAL A 209 -17.65 1.50 39.83
N ARG A 210 -16.47 1.82 39.27
CA ARG A 210 -15.35 2.36 40.04
C ARG A 210 -15.69 3.73 40.64
N THR A 211 -16.28 4.60 39.80
CA THR A 211 -16.71 5.95 40.24
C THR A 211 -17.77 5.87 41.33
N ALA A 212 -18.78 4.99 41.17
CA ALA A 212 -19.81 4.78 42.18
C ALA A 212 -19.23 4.22 43.49
N LYS A 213 -18.25 3.31 43.44
CA LYS A 213 -17.57 2.83 44.64
C LYS A 213 -16.77 3.94 45.33
N LEU A 214 -16.05 4.77 44.60
CA LEU A 214 -15.29 5.89 45.15
C LEU A 214 -16.20 6.92 45.77
N GLU A 215 -17.35 7.21 45.14
CA GLU A 215 -18.34 8.13 45.67
C GLU A 215 -18.99 7.58 46.96
N ALA A 216 -19.31 6.28 46.99
CA ALA A 216 -19.83 5.64 48.21
C ALA A 216 -18.79 5.68 49.35
N GLN A 217 -17.51 5.46 49.05
CA GLN A 217 -16.44 5.61 50.05
C GLN A 217 -16.28 7.07 50.52
N ARG A 218 -16.39 8.03 49.61
CA ARG A 218 -16.39 9.46 49.94
C ARG A 218 -17.53 9.84 50.89
N ILE A 219 -18.75 9.40 50.55
CA ILE A 219 -19.94 9.63 51.37
C ILE A 219 -19.78 8.99 52.76
N ALA A 220 -19.29 7.73 52.81
CA ALA A 220 -19.02 7.04 54.06
C ALA A 220 -18.00 7.77 54.94
N ALA A 221 -16.91 8.25 54.33
CA ALA A 221 -15.88 9.01 55.03
C ALA A 221 -16.40 10.38 55.55
N LEU A 222 -17.28 11.05 54.79
CA LEU A 222 -17.92 12.30 55.20
C LEU A 222 -18.90 12.07 56.36
N ASN A 223 -19.71 11.00 56.30
CA ASN A 223 -20.65 10.64 57.34
C ASN A 223 -19.97 10.23 58.66
N ALA A 224 -18.80 9.61 58.56
CA ALA A 224 -17.99 9.27 59.74
C ALA A 224 -17.40 10.50 60.46
N ASN A 225 -17.33 11.65 59.77
CA ASN A 225 -16.81 12.89 60.34
C ASN A 225 -17.94 13.94 60.55
N ALA A 226 -18.50 14.00 61.77
CA ALA A 226 -19.58 14.91 62.08
C ALA A 226 -19.26 16.40 61.85
N GLY A 227 -17.96 16.78 61.86
CA GLY A 227 -17.52 18.13 61.50
C GLY A 227 -17.62 18.42 60.02
N ALA A 228 -17.31 17.44 59.17
CA ALA A 228 -17.39 17.55 57.72
C ALA A 228 -18.86 17.66 57.26
N THR A 229 -19.78 16.92 57.90
CA THR A 229 -21.22 16.99 57.59
C THR A 229 -21.77 18.38 57.86
N LYS A 230 -21.46 18.94 59.05
CA LYS A 230 -21.84 20.32 59.39
C LYS A 230 -21.25 21.36 58.43
N TYR A 231 -20.01 21.20 58.00
CA TYR A 231 -19.39 22.09 57.02
C TYR A 231 -20.07 22.02 55.65
N MET A 232 -20.44 20.83 55.20
CA MET A 232 -21.18 20.66 53.93
C MET A 232 -22.57 21.25 54.00
N GLU A 233 -23.30 21.09 55.12
CA GLU A 233 -24.60 21.73 55.34
C GLU A 233 -24.47 23.25 55.28
N ALA A 234 -23.47 23.83 55.95
CA ALA A 234 -23.22 25.26 55.91
C ALA A 234 -22.86 25.75 54.50
N THR A 235 -22.03 24.99 53.75
CA THR A 235 -21.63 25.34 52.39
C THR A 235 -22.82 25.23 51.42
N ALA A 236 -23.68 24.20 51.56
CA ALA A 236 -24.89 24.04 50.75
C ALA A 236 -25.85 25.24 50.97
N ILE A 237 -25.99 25.70 52.21
CA ILE A 237 -26.83 26.87 52.53
C ILE A 237 -26.28 28.13 51.87
N VAL A 238 -24.97 28.34 51.93
CA VAL A 238 -24.32 29.49 51.26
C VAL A 238 -24.53 29.43 49.73
N THR A 239 -24.35 28.27 49.13
CA THR A 239 -24.58 28.12 47.69
C THR A 239 -26.03 28.36 47.27
N ILE A 240 -27.00 27.91 48.09
CA ILE A 240 -28.41 28.17 47.87
C ILE A 240 -28.69 29.70 48.02
N ALA A 241 -28.12 30.33 49.04
CA ALA A 241 -28.28 31.78 49.24
C ALA A 241 -27.72 32.61 48.08
N GLU A 242 -26.56 32.20 47.53
CA GLU A 242 -25.98 32.81 46.33
C GLU A 242 -26.86 32.60 45.09
N ALA A 243 -27.38 31.39 44.88
CA ALA A 243 -28.26 31.07 43.76
C ALA A 243 -29.60 31.87 43.82
N VAL A 244 -30.10 32.12 45.03
CA VAL A 244 -31.28 32.98 45.25
C VAL A 244 -30.95 34.44 44.95
N LYS A 245 -29.81 34.94 45.44
CA LYS A 245 -29.32 36.29 45.15
C LYS A 245 -29.14 36.54 43.66
N ASP A 246 -28.68 35.53 42.93
CA ASP A 246 -28.49 35.58 41.46
C ASP A 246 -29.81 35.40 40.68
N GLY A 247 -30.95 35.25 41.35
CA GLY A 247 -32.27 35.04 40.72
C GLY A 247 -32.43 33.71 40.00
N LYS A 248 -31.55 32.75 40.26
CA LYS A 248 -31.55 31.41 39.61
C LYS A 248 -32.53 30.43 40.29
N VAL A 249 -32.99 30.73 41.49
CA VAL A 249 -33.88 29.87 42.26
C VAL A 249 -35.04 30.69 42.80
N ASN A 250 -36.28 30.35 42.42
CA ASN A 250 -37.49 31.07 42.83
C ASN A 250 -38.24 30.42 44.00
N THR A 251 -37.90 29.19 44.37
CA THR A 251 -38.56 28.43 45.43
C THR A 251 -37.54 27.59 46.18
N ILE A 252 -37.53 27.74 47.50
CA ILE A 252 -36.68 26.93 48.40
C ILE A 252 -37.62 26.11 49.31
N VAL A 253 -37.44 24.77 49.29
CA VAL A 253 -38.09 23.87 50.24
C VAL A 253 -37.14 23.64 51.40
N ILE A 254 -37.46 24.14 52.56
CA ILE A 254 -36.62 23.97 53.75
C ILE A 254 -37.16 22.77 54.54
N PRO A 255 -36.32 21.77 54.92
CA PRO A 255 -36.72 20.67 55.76
C PRO A 255 -37.24 21.16 57.13
N TYR A 256 -38.19 20.44 57.71
CA TYR A 256 -38.87 20.81 58.96
C TYR A 256 -37.91 20.95 60.17
N ASP A 257 -36.79 20.29 60.14
CA ASP A 257 -35.79 20.30 61.22
C ASP A 257 -34.65 21.34 61.01
N PHE A 258 -34.79 22.21 59.99
CA PHE A 258 -33.79 23.24 59.69
C PHE A 258 -33.79 24.36 60.76
N LYS A 259 -32.67 24.49 61.50
CA LYS A 259 -32.45 25.47 62.55
C LYS A 259 -31.69 26.71 62.07
N GLY A 260 -31.61 26.98 60.82
CA GLY A 260 -30.92 28.16 60.25
C GLY A 260 -31.84 29.30 59.95
N ILE A 261 -31.32 30.55 59.95
CA ILE A 261 -32.06 31.75 59.55
C ILE A 261 -31.78 32.01 58.05
N VAL A 262 -32.84 31.97 57.26
CA VAL A 262 -32.78 32.37 55.82
C VAL A 262 -33.35 33.78 55.73
N ASN A 263 -32.48 34.76 55.47
CA ASN A 263 -32.91 36.13 55.22
C ASN A 263 -32.93 36.33 53.67
N VAL A 264 -34.13 36.29 53.11
CA VAL A 264 -34.37 36.58 51.70
C VAL A 264 -34.84 37.99 51.60
N LYS A 265 -34.04 38.93 51.07
CA LYS A 265 -34.39 40.30 50.77
C LYS A 265 -34.76 40.44 49.30
#